data_edcaecc46e28da63b00c1bcedf8c498d
#
_entry.id   edcaecc46e28da63b00c1bcedf8c498d
#
_cell.length_a   1.000
_cell.length_b   1.000
_cell.length_c   1.000
_cell.angle_alpha   90.00
_cell.angle_beta   90.00
_cell.angle_gamma   90.00
#
_symmetry.space_group_name_H-M   'P 1'
#
loop_
_entity.id
_entity.type
_entity.pdbx_description
1 polymer ?
#
loop_
_entity_poly.entity_id
_entity_poly.type
_entity_poly.pdbx_seq_one_letter_code
_entity_poly.pdbx_strand_id
1 'polypeptide(L)'
;MVLGDYLQLKEGDEVRRTARVLEVPVGPELVGRVVDPLGRPIDGNGPINAKHTRKVESEAPGIIVREPVKEPLQTGIKAIDSMIPIGRGQRELIIGDRGTGKTAIAIDTIINQKGTGVICVYVAIGQKASTVAGVVERLKATGAMDYTIIVAATASDPAPMQYIAPYSGAAMAEYFMYNEGKATLAVYDDLSKQAAAYRQLSLLMRRPPGREAYPGDVFYAHSRLLERSAKLSAEKGGGFWPKSPDNQGGREGGRGTTGPWRGRIPWPKPSGRRIPSGSESGRGAGREPSGIDPEGG
;
A
#
# COMPACT_ATOMS: atom_id res chain seq x y z
N MET A 1 -1.16 -18.16 5.03
CA MET A 1 -0.09 -17.17 5.29
C MET A 1 -0.10 -16.88 6.78
N VAL A 2 1.04 -17.04 7.46
CA VAL A 2 1.17 -16.81 8.92
C VAL A 2 1.68 -15.39 9.15
N LEU A 3 1.01 -14.64 10.02
CA LEU A 3 1.36 -13.27 10.39
C LEU A 3 2.04 -13.29 11.77
N GLY A 4 3.30 -13.62 11.83
CA GLY A 4 4.07 -13.73 13.06
C GLY A 4 5.05 -14.90 13.01
N ASP A 5 5.46 -15.38 14.19
CA ASP A 5 6.35 -16.53 14.31
C ASP A 5 5.64 -17.82 13.87
N TYR A 6 6.27 -18.56 12.97
CA TYR A 6 5.76 -19.81 12.41
C TYR A 6 6.58 -21.03 12.85
N LEU A 7 7.65 -20.83 13.62
CA LEU A 7 8.57 -21.90 14.02
C LEU A 7 7.92 -22.95 14.90
N GLN A 8 6.85 -22.60 15.60
CA GLN A 8 6.13 -23.50 16.48
C GLN A 8 4.99 -24.27 15.80
N LEU A 9 4.65 -23.90 14.53
CA LEU A 9 3.57 -24.55 13.78
C LEU A 9 4.08 -25.85 13.16
N LYS A 10 3.25 -26.89 13.28
CA LYS A 10 3.55 -28.25 12.78
C LYS A 10 2.44 -28.72 11.85
N GLU A 11 2.77 -29.69 11.00
CA GLU A 11 1.77 -30.41 10.21
C GLU A 11 0.79 -31.14 11.14
N GLY A 12 -0.50 -30.95 10.87
CA GLY A 12 -1.58 -31.50 11.68
C GLY A 12 -2.15 -30.57 12.74
N ASP A 13 -1.57 -29.38 12.94
CA ASP A 13 -2.13 -28.40 13.87
C ASP A 13 -3.52 -27.93 13.40
N GLU A 14 -4.43 -27.77 14.36
CA GLU A 14 -5.79 -27.32 14.10
C GLU A 14 -5.82 -25.82 13.78
N VAL A 15 -6.44 -25.44 12.66
CA VAL A 15 -6.65 -24.05 12.26
C VAL A 15 -8.13 -23.69 12.33
N ARG A 16 -8.48 -22.72 13.19
CA ARG A 16 -9.84 -22.22 13.34
C ARG A 16 -10.03 -20.86 12.69
N ARG A 17 -11.07 -20.73 11.89
CA ARG A 17 -11.46 -19.47 11.25
C ARG A 17 -12.07 -18.53 12.29
N THR A 18 -11.57 -17.29 12.37
CA THR A 18 -12.10 -16.25 13.29
C THR A 18 -13.35 -15.55 12.74
N ALA A 19 -13.68 -15.73 11.45
CA ALA A 19 -14.73 -15.02 10.73
C ALA A 19 -14.55 -13.47 10.71
N ARG A 20 -13.35 -12.98 11.00
CA ARG A 20 -12.99 -11.57 10.93
C ARG A 20 -11.99 -11.32 9.80
N VAL A 21 -12.10 -10.19 9.13
CA VAL A 21 -11.10 -9.69 8.20
C VAL A 21 -9.92 -9.14 9.01
N LEU A 22 -8.73 -9.12 8.43
CA LEU A 22 -7.55 -8.57 9.09
C LEU A 22 -7.73 -7.07 9.36
N GLU A 23 -7.67 -6.71 10.63
CA GLU A 23 -7.80 -5.34 11.13
C GLU A 23 -6.57 -4.97 11.96
N VAL A 24 -6.27 -3.68 12.00
CA VAL A 24 -5.23 -3.11 12.86
C VAL A 24 -5.83 -2.05 13.79
N PRO A 25 -5.27 -1.87 14.99
CA PRO A 25 -5.64 -0.78 15.86
C PRO A 25 -5.31 0.56 15.19
N VAL A 26 -6.17 1.54 15.37
CA VAL A 26 -6.03 2.89 14.82
C VAL A 26 -6.49 3.90 15.86
N GLY A 27 -5.98 5.11 15.79
CA GLY A 27 -6.39 6.18 16.70
C GLY A 27 -5.23 7.03 17.20
N PRO A 28 -5.55 8.10 17.95
CA PRO A 28 -4.56 9.02 18.52
C PRO A 28 -3.55 8.30 19.44
N GLU A 29 -3.94 7.17 20.02
CA GLU A 29 -3.11 6.38 20.93
C GLU A 29 -1.85 5.78 20.26
N LEU A 30 -1.84 5.76 18.92
CA LEU A 30 -0.68 5.30 18.14
C LEU A 30 0.32 6.41 17.80
N VAL A 31 -0.08 7.67 17.95
CA VAL A 31 0.82 8.80 17.68
C VAL A 31 1.99 8.78 18.68
N GLY A 32 3.19 8.96 18.19
CA GLY A 32 4.41 8.87 18.99
C GLY A 32 4.93 7.44 19.23
N ARG A 33 4.25 6.41 18.71
CA ARG A 33 4.58 5.01 18.94
C ARG A 33 5.27 4.38 17.74
N VAL A 34 6.05 3.35 18.03
CA VAL A 34 6.62 2.45 17.03
C VAL A 34 5.93 1.10 17.15
N VAL A 35 5.28 0.68 16.07
CA VAL A 35 4.46 -0.55 16.05
C VAL A 35 4.89 -1.48 14.92
N ASP A 36 4.54 -2.75 15.07
CA ASP A 36 4.65 -3.73 13.99
C ASP A 36 3.47 -3.58 12.98
N PRO A 37 3.47 -4.30 11.85
CA PRO A 37 2.37 -4.23 10.88
C PRO A 37 1.00 -4.69 11.38
N LEU A 38 0.93 -5.34 12.54
CA LEU A 38 -0.34 -5.70 13.20
C LEU A 38 -0.76 -4.66 14.26
N GLY A 39 0.02 -3.57 14.40
CA GLY A 39 -0.23 -2.52 15.38
C GLY A 39 0.20 -2.85 16.80
N ARG A 40 1.01 -3.91 16.99
CA ARG A 40 1.57 -4.23 18.31
C ARG A 40 2.78 -3.33 18.59
N PRO A 41 2.90 -2.75 19.80
CA PRO A 41 4.02 -1.89 20.13
C PRO A 41 5.35 -2.67 20.19
N ILE A 42 6.39 -2.09 19.61
CA ILE A 42 7.76 -2.62 19.62
C ILE A 42 8.76 -1.62 20.22
N ASP A 43 8.26 -0.52 20.77
CA ASP A 43 9.05 0.60 21.33
C ASP A 43 9.33 0.49 22.83
N GLY A 44 8.88 -0.58 23.48
CA GLY A 44 9.06 -0.79 24.92
C GLY A 44 8.20 0.10 25.83
N ASN A 45 7.32 0.94 25.28
CA ASN A 45 6.48 1.89 26.03
C ASN A 45 5.15 1.28 26.52
N GLY A 46 5.06 -0.05 26.64
CA GLY A 46 3.86 -0.73 27.12
C GLY A 46 2.78 -0.88 26.06
N PRO A 47 1.67 -1.55 26.41
CA PRO A 47 0.56 -1.84 25.49
C PRO A 47 -0.16 -0.57 25.01
N ILE A 48 -0.72 -0.63 23.81
CA ILE A 48 -1.54 0.43 23.22
C ILE A 48 -3.01 0.04 23.38
N ASN A 49 -3.77 0.83 24.12
CA ASN A 49 -5.20 0.62 24.31
C ASN A 49 -6.01 1.41 23.28
N ALA A 50 -5.84 1.05 22.00
CA ALA A 50 -6.59 1.68 20.91
C ALA A 50 -8.09 1.35 21.03
N LYS A 51 -8.92 2.37 20.87
CA LYS A 51 -10.40 2.26 20.95
C LYS A 51 -11.02 1.82 19.64
N HIS A 52 -10.30 1.98 18.54
CA HIS A 52 -10.79 1.77 17.19
C HIS A 52 -9.91 0.78 16.45
N THR A 53 -10.52 0.01 15.55
CA THR A 53 -9.83 -0.85 14.59
C THR A 53 -10.24 -0.47 13.17
N ARG A 54 -9.39 -0.75 12.19
CA ARG A 54 -9.67 -0.54 10.79
C ARG A 54 -9.14 -1.70 9.96
N LYS A 55 -9.87 -2.07 8.92
CA LYS A 55 -9.44 -3.10 7.97
C LYS A 55 -8.12 -2.68 7.30
N VAL A 56 -7.17 -3.61 7.24
CA VAL A 56 -5.87 -3.39 6.60
C VAL A 56 -6.04 -3.12 5.11
N GLU A 57 -6.90 -3.91 4.47
CA GLU A 57 -7.28 -3.69 3.08
C GLU A 57 -8.66 -3.04 3.01
N SER A 58 -8.72 -1.87 2.38
CA SER A 58 -9.94 -1.13 2.09
C SER A 58 -9.91 -0.65 0.64
N GLU A 59 -11.07 -0.50 0.05
CA GLU A 59 -11.22 0.06 -1.29
C GLU A 59 -10.84 1.54 -1.29
N ALA A 60 -10.15 1.98 -2.35
CA ALA A 60 -9.82 3.37 -2.54
C ALA A 60 -11.08 4.20 -2.84
N PRO A 61 -11.12 5.49 -2.46
CA PRO A 61 -12.23 6.37 -2.80
C PRO A 61 -12.48 6.44 -4.30
N GLY A 62 -13.74 6.34 -4.72
CA GLY A 62 -14.14 6.48 -6.13
C GLY A 62 -13.91 7.90 -6.68
N ILE A 63 -14.02 8.07 -7.99
CA ILE A 63 -13.72 9.34 -8.68
C ILE A 63 -14.66 10.47 -8.22
N ILE A 64 -15.93 10.17 -8.00
CA ILE A 64 -16.99 11.16 -7.68
C ILE A 64 -16.72 11.88 -6.34
N VAL A 65 -16.02 11.22 -5.42
CA VAL A 65 -15.76 11.76 -4.07
C VAL A 65 -14.43 12.50 -3.99
N ARG A 66 -13.65 12.53 -5.07
CA ARG A 66 -12.35 13.21 -5.11
C ARG A 66 -12.49 14.65 -5.58
N GLU A 67 -11.64 15.51 -5.07
CA GLU A 67 -11.47 16.86 -5.58
C GLU A 67 -10.01 17.10 -6.03
N PRO A 68 -9.80 18.06 -6.93
CA PRO A 68 -8.44 18.44 -7.34
C PRO A 68 -7.58 18.90 -6.17
N VAL A 69 -6.32 18.53 -6.20
CA VAL A 69 -5.32 18.95 -5.22
C VAL A 69 -5.06 20.45 -5.39
N LYS A 70 -5.24 21.23 -4.31
CA LYS A 70 -5.10 22.70 -4.32
C LYS A 70 -4.17 23.22 -3.22
N GLU A 71 -3.97 22.42 -2.17
CA GLU A 71 -3.20 22.82 -0.99
C GLU A 71 -1.79 22.23 -1.07
N PRO A 72 -0.72 23.03 -0.98
CA PRO A 72 0.64 22.51 -0.99
C PRO A 72 0.98 21.81 0.32
N LEU A 73 1.78 20.74 0.22
CA LEU A 73 2.50 20.14 1.34
C LEU A 73 3.89 20.76 1.36
N GLN A 74 4.21 21.49 2.41
CA GLN A 74 5.54 22.08 2.57
C GLN A 74 6.54 21.02 2.99
N THR A 75 7.48 20.69 2.11
CA THR A 75 8.54 19.72 2.40
C THR A 75 9.70 20.36 3.18
N GLY A 76 9.83 21.68 3.13
CA GLY A 76 10.96 22.44 3.67
C GLY A 76 12.22 22.35 2.80
N ILE A 77 12.15 21.66 1.67
CA ILE A 77 13.24 21.55 0.71
C ILE A 77 12.98 22.54 -0.43
N LYS A 78 13.76 23.63 -0.47
CA LYS A 78 13.55 24.72 -1.42
C LYS A 78 13.38 24.27 -2.86
N ALA A 79 14.19 23.32 -3.32
CA ALA A 79 14.13 22.82 -4.69
C ALA A 79 12.80 22.14 -5.02
N ILE A 80 12.23 21.39 -4.06
CA ILE A 80 10.94 20.73 -4.22
C ILE A 80 9.83 21.76 -4.16
N ASP A 81 9.77 22.54 -3.06
CA ASP A 81 8.66 23.45 -2.79
C ASP A 81 8.53 24.57 -3.84
N SER A 82 9.65 24.98 -4.49
CA SER A 82 9.63 26.05 -5.49
C SER A 82 9.46 25.57 -6.94
N MET A 83 9.95 24.38 -7.29
CA MET A 83 9.97 23.91 -8.69
C MET A 83 8.96 22.79 -8.96
N ILE A 84 8.75 21.90 -8.03
CA ILE A 84 7.88 20.72 -8.15
C ILE A 84 7.07 20.52 -6.86
N PRO A 85 6.20 21.48 -6.50
CA PRO A 85 5.49 21.45 -5.23
C PRO A 85 4.59 20.20 -5.13
N ILE A 86 4.62 19.54 -3.98
CA ILE A 86 3.78 18.41 -3.66
C ILE A 86 2.48 18.93 -3.03
N GLY A 87 1.35 18.37 -3.42
CA GLY A 87 0.06 18.76 -2.87
C GLY A 87 -0.51 17.75 -1.89
N ARG A 88 -1.33 18.21 -0.96
CA ARG A 88 -2.06 17.36 -0.01
C ARG A 88 -3.10 16.52 -0.75
N GLY A 89 -2.89 15.20 -0.77
CA GLY A 89 -3.66 14.23 -1.55
C GLY A 89 -2.95 13.74 -2.81
N GLN A 90 -1.75 14.27 -3.09
CA GLN A 90 -0.88 13.82 -4.17
C GLN A 90 -0.08 12.58 -3.76
N ARG A 91 0.42 11.88 -4.77
CA ARG A 91 1.34 10.76 -4.65
C ARG A 91 2.64 11.13 -5.34
N GLU A 92 3.76 10.96 -4.64
CA GLU A 92 5.08 11.28 -5.16
C GLU A 92 6.01 10.08 -5.06
N LEU A 93 6.79 9.83 -6.08
CA LEU A 93 7.78 8.76 -6.14
C LEU A 93 9.17 9.35 -5.99
N ILE A 94 9.89 8.95 -4.93
CA ILE A 94 11.31 9.26 -4.77
C ILE A 94 12.11 8.06 -5.26
N ILE A 95 12.74 8.20 -6.43
CA ILE A 95 13.53 7.15 -7.07
C ILE A 95 15.02 7.52 -7.07
N GLY A 96 15.88 6.54 -6.89
CA GLY A 96 17.34 6.72 -6.92
C GLY A 96 18.06 5.49 -6.36
N ASP A 97 19.37 5.44 -6.57
CA ASP A 97 20.23 4.37 -6.08
C ASP A 97 20.35 4.34 -4.55
N ARG A 98 20.97 3.29 -4.04
CA ARG A 98 21.23 3.17 -2.61
C ARG A 98 22.16 4.30 -2.14
N GLY A 99 21.83 4.95 -1.02
CA GLY A 99 22.67 6.00 -0.43
C GLY A 99 22.51 7.39 -1.05
N THR A 100 21.58 7.59 -1.99
CA THR A 100 21.32 8.89 -2.66
C THR A 100 20.49 9.89 -1.85
N GLY A 101 20.12 9.54 -0.61
CA GLY A 101 19.39 10.47 0.26
C GLY A 101 17.87 10.37 0.23
N LYS A 102 17.28 9.34 -0.39
CA LYS A 102 15.81 9.15 -0.46
C LYS A 102 15.13 9.23 0.92
N THR A 103 15.64 8.46 1.87
CA THR A 103 15.15 8.47 3.26
C THR A 103 15.34 9.83 3.93
N ALA A 104 16.43 10.55 3.63
CA ALA A 104 16.67 11.88 4.19
C ALA A 104 15.59 12.87 3.73
N ILE A 105 15.24 12.89 2.45
CA ILE A 105 14.15 13.72 1.91
C ILE A 105 12.83 13.42 2.64
N ALA A 106 12.50 12.14 2.81
CA ALA A 106 11.29 11.72 3.49
C ALA A 106 11.25 12.17 4.96
N ILE A 107 12.35 11.95 5.69
CA ILE A 107 12.47 12.34 7.12
C ILE A 107 12.43 13.85 7.29
N ASP A 108 13.13 14.60 6.46
CA ASP A 108 13.12 16.07 6.52
C ASP A 108 11.74 16.62 6.22
N THR A 109 11.01 16.00 5.27
CA THR A 109 9.60 16.35 5.01
C THR A 109 8.71 16.10 6.23
N ILE A 110 8.90 14.98 6.95
CA ILE A 110 8.16 14.72 8.19
C ILE A 110 8.49 15.77 9.24
N ILE A 111 9.77 16.07 9.47
CA ILE A 111 10.21 17.06 10.44
C ILE A 111 9.58 18.43 10.17
N ASN A 112 9.47 18.81 8.91
CA ASN A 112 8.91 20.10 8.49
C ASN A 112 7.38 20.17 8.59
N GLN A 113 6.68 19.08 8.97
CA GLN A 113 5.25 19.14 9.26
C GLN A 113 4.92 19.66 10.68
N LYS A 114 5.92 20.05 11.46
CA LYS A 114 5.70 20.62 12.79
C LYS A 114 4.79 21.85 12.73
N GLY A 115 3.69 21.81 13.49
CA GLY A 115 2.73 22.92 13.54
C GLY A 115 1.76 23.03 12.36
N THR A 116 1.83 22.15 11.37
CA THR A 116 0.92 22.15 10.20
C THR A 116 -0.39 21.38 10.43
N GLY A 117 -0.50 20.63 11.52
CA GLY A 117 -1.64 19.76 11.82
C GLY A 117 -1.66 18.45 11.02
N VAL A 118 -0.64 18.17 10.21
CA VAL A 118 -0.50 16.94 9.43
C VAL A 118 -0.03 15.81 10.34
N ILE A 119 -0.71 14.68 10.32
CA ILE A 119 -0.26 13.44 10.97
C ILE A 119 0.59 12.65 10.00
N CYS A 120 1.78 12.26 10.43
CA CYS A 120 2.73 11.51 9.62
C CYS A 120 2.71 10.02 9.98
N VAL A 121 2.81 9.16 8.97
CA VAL A 121 2.98 7.72 9.13
C VAL A 121 4.21 7.29 8.33
N TYR A 122 5.26 6.87 9.01
CA TYR A 122 6.46 6.35 8.38
C TYR A 122 6.44 4.82 8.42
N VAL A 123 6.47 4.19 7.27
CA VAL A 123 6.44 2.73 7.14
C VAL A 123 7.79 2.23 6.66
N ALA A 124 8.54 1.62 7.56
CA ALA A 124 9.82 0.97 7.25
C ALA A 124 9.57 -0.47 6.79
N ILE A 125 9.96 -0.80 5.57
CA ILE A 125 9.72 -2.11 4.96
C ILE A 125 11.03 -2.80 4.66
N GLY A 126 11.29 -3.95 5.30
CA GLY A 126 12.49 -4.76 5.08
C GLY A 126 13.81 -4.03 5.36
N GLN A 127 13.80 -3.00 6.19
CA GLN A 127 15.00 -2.28 6.61
C GLN A 127 15.68 -2.99 7.77
N LYS A 128 16.98 -2.70 7.97
CA LYS A 128 17.70 -3.18 9.17
C LYS A 128 17.13 -2.48 10.40
N ALA A 129 16.98 -3.20 11.50
CA ALA A 129 16.52 -2.65 12.77
C ALA A 129 17.32 -1.42 13.23
N SER A 130 18.65 -1.43 13.04
CA SER A 130 19.52 -0.29 13.34
C SER A 130 19.19 0.97 12.53
N THR A 131 18.79 0.80 11.26
CA THR A 131 18.37 1.94 10.41
C THR A 131 17.06 2.53 10.92
N VAL A 132 16.10 1.68 11.28
CA VAL A 132 14.82 2.12 11.85
C VAL A 132 15.05 2.84 13.17
N ALA A 133 15.92 2.31 14.05
CA ALA A 133 16.29 2.94 15.31
C ALA A 133 16.86 4.35 15.09
N GLY A 134 17.76 4.53 14.12
CA GLY A 134 18.31 5.85 13.79
C GLY A 134 17.26 6.84 13.28
N VAL A 135 16.25 6.37 12.53
CA VAL A 135 15.11 7.20 12.13
C VAL A 135 14.28 7.63 13.35
N VAL A 136 13.98 6.68 14.25
CA VAL A 136 13.23 6.96 15.50
C VAL A 136 13.95 8.00 16.34
N GLU A 137 15.27 7.84 16.55
CA GLU A 137 16.09 8.78 17.32
C GLU A 137 16.09 10.18 16.69
N ARG A 138 16.23 10.28 15.37
CA ARG A 138 16.20 11.58 14.67
C ARG A 138 14.85 12.26 14.82
N LEU A 139 13.74 11.54 14.68
CA LEU A 139 12.39 12.09 14.85
C LEU A 139 12.11 12.48 16.30
N LYS A 140 12.63 11.72 17.29
CA LYS A 140 12.58 12.08 18.71
C LYS A 140 13.34 13.36 19.00
N ALA A 141 14.59 13.46 18.53
CA ALA A 141 15.46 14.61 18.75
C ALA A 141 14.89 15.92 18.21
N THR A 142 14.08 15.85 17.13
CA THR A 142 13.43 17.01 16.51
C THR A 142 12.02 17.29 17.04
N GLY A 143 11.48 16.43 17.91
CA GLY A 143 10.11 16.49 18.40
C GLY A 143 9.05 16.10 17.36
N ALA A 144 9.48 15.47 16.24
CA ALA A 144 8.57 15.03 15.19
C ALA A 144 7.77 13.78 15.56
N MET A 145 8.16 13.07 16.60
CA MET A 145 7.38 11.92 17.11
C MET A 145 6.00 12.34 17.64
N ASP A 146 5.82 13.58 18.08
CA ASP A 146 4.55 14.06 18.65
C ASP A 146 3.37 14.03 17.64
N TYR A 147 3.67 13.90 16.35
CA TYR A 147 2.69 13.80 15.27
C TYR A 147 3.00 12.68 14.27
N THR A 148 3.87 11.74 14.64
CA THR A 148 4.30 10.66 13.74
C THR A 148 4.02 9.30 14.35
N ILE A 149 3.53 8.37 13.52
CA ILE A 149 3.41 6.94 13.80
C ILE A 149 4.48 6.22 12.97
N ILE A 150 5.21 5.30 13.57
CA ILE A 150 6.18 4.47 12.85
C ILE A 150 5.68 3.03 12.80
N VAL A 151 5.52 2.50 11.59
CA VAL A 151 5.20 1.08 11.35
C VAL A 151 6.46 0.40 10.83
N ALA A 152 6.99 -0.56 11.58
CA ALA A 152 8.23 -1.22 11.19
C ALA A 152 8.02 -2.71 10.92
N ALA A 153 8.36 -3.12 9.69
CA ALA A 153 8.57 -4.49 9.29
C ALA A 153 10.04 -4.63 8.89
N THR A 154 10.86 -5.13 9.79
CA THR A 154 12.32 -5.22 9.59
C THR A 154 12.70 -6.32 8.60
N ALA A 155 13.98 -6.35 8.20
CA ALA A 155 14.47 -7.39 7.28
C ALA A 155 14.46 -8.80 7.91
N SER A 156 14.39 -8.90 9.24
CA SER A 156 14.28 -10.16 9.98
C SER A 156 12.82 -10.65 10.10
N ASP A 157 11.84 -9.78 9.83
CA ASP A 157 10.44 -10.18 9.91
C ASP A 157 10.04 -11.04 8.71
N PRO A 158 9.09 -11.96 8.90
CA PRO A 158 8.57 -12.79 7.81
C PRO A 158 8.02 -11.97 6.63
N ALA A 159 8.15 -12.48 5.42
CA ALA A 159 7.65 -11.83 4.21
C ALA A 159 6.18 -11.37 4.28
N PRO A 160 5.25 -12.12 4.90
CA PRO A 160 3.88 -11.65 5.11
C PRO A 160 3.79 -10.34 5.87
N MET A 161 4.62 -10.14 6.88
CA MET A 161 4.64 -8.90 7.67
C MET A 161 5.15 -7.72 6.83
N GLN A 162 6.21 -7.92 6.06
CA GLN A 162 6.73 -6.90 5.13
C GLN A 162 5.72 -6.55 4.04
N TYR A 163 4.94 -7.53 3.58
CA TYR A 163 3.90 -7.32 2.56
C TYR A 163 2.74 -6.47 3.06
N ILE A 164 2.24 -6.72 4.29
CA ILE A 164 1.08 -6.00 4.82
C ILE A 164 1.43 -4.63 5.42
N ALA A 165 2.69 -4.39 5.78
CA ALA A 165 3.13 -3.16 6.46
C ALA A 165 2.62 -1.86 5.82
N PRO A 166 2.75 -1.63 4.50
CA PRO A 166 2.26 -0.39 3.90
C PRO A 166 0.74 -0.26 3.93
N TYR A 167 0.00 -1.36 3.84
CA TYR A 167 -1.45 -1.34 3.95
C TYR A 167 -1.91 -1.01 5.38
N SER A 168 -1.19 -1.54 6.37
CA SER A 168 -1.43 -1.21 7.79
C SER A 168 -1.15 0.26 8.07
N GLY A 169 -0.03 0.79 7.58
CA GLY A 169 0.29 2.22 7.68
C GLY A 169 -0.75 3.10 6.99
N ALA A 170 -1.23 2.70 5.81
CA ALA A 170 -2.32 3.39 5.12
C ALA A 170 -3.61 3.38 5.96
N ALA A 171 -3.99 2.24 6.55
CA ALA A 171 -5.18 2.14 7.40
C ALA A 171 -5.09 3.04 8.65
N MET A 172 -3.90 3.16 9.25
CA MET A 172 -3.64 4.08 10.37
C MET A 172 -3.78 5.55 9.94
N ALA A 173 -3.21 5.93 8.78
CA ALA A 173 -3.35 7.26 8.22
C ALA A 173 -4.80 7.62 7.89
N GLU A 174 -5.53 6.69 7.29
CA GLU A 174 -6.94 6.85 6.91
C GLU A 174 -7.87 7.14 8.10
N TYR A 175 -7.54 6.64 9.29
CA TYR A 175 -8.32 6.98 10.49
C TYR A 175 -8.36 8.49 10.70
N PHE A 176 -7.22 9.15 10.65
CA PHE A 176 -7.12 10.60 10.84
C PHE A 176 -7.77 11.38 9.69
N MET A 177 -7.66 10.86 8.46
CA MET A 177 -8.30 11.48 7.30
C MET A 177 -9.83 11.44 7.40
N TYR A 178 -10.39 10.26 7.71
CA TYR A 178 -11.83 10.03 7.62
C TYR A 178 -12.58 10.30 8.91
N ASN A 179 -11.96 10.11 10.07
CA ASN A 179 -12.59 10.28 11.36
C ASN A 179 -12.31 11.65 11.99
N GLU A 180 -11.15 12.22 11.73
CA GLU A 180 -10.72 13.48 12.33
C GLU A 180 -10.61 14.64 11.31
N GLY A 181 -10.76 14.37 10.02
CA GLY A 181 -10.65 15.39 8.97
C GLY A 181 -9.26 16.00 8.83
N LYS A 182 -8.22 15.32 9.35
CA LYS A 182 -6.85 15.80 9.31
C LYS A 182 -6.14 15.37 8.01
N ALA A 183 -5.25 16.21 7.52
CA ALA A 183 -4.33 15.82 6.46
C ALA A 183 -3.31 14.82 7.01
N THR A 184 -2.93 13.84 6.19
CA THR A 184 -1.93 12.83 6.56
C THR A 184 -0.84 12.72 5.51
N LEU A 185 0.37 12.44 5.97
CA LEU A 185 1.53 12.13 5.12
C LEU A 185 1.96 10.68 5.39
N ALA A 186 1.80 9.80 4.42
CA ALA A 186 2.28 8.43 4.51
C ALA A 186 3.56 8.27 3.67
N VAL A 187 4.62 7.79 4.31
CA VAL A 187 5.91 7.49 3.67
C VAL A 187 6.14 5.98 3.70
N TYR A 188 6.39 5.39 2.53
CA TYR A 188 6.68 3.95 2.40
C TYR A 188 8.14 3.76 1.98
N ASP A 189 8.99 3.30 2.89
CA ASP A 189 10.42 3.12 2.66
C ASP A 189 10.85 1.65 2.88
N ASP A 190 10.91 0.79 1.84
CA ASP A 190 10.57 1.08 0.44
C ASP A 190 9.60 0.03 -0.15
N LEU A 191 8.85 0.42 -1.17
CA LEU A 191 7.90 -0.45 -1.86
C LEU A 191 8.59 -1.52 -2.72
N SER A 192 9.86 -1.36 -3.09
CA SER A 192 10.61 -2.41 -3.81
C SER A 192 10.78 -3.64 -2.94
N LYS A 193 10.99 -3.47 -1.64
CA LYS A 193 11.07 -4.59 -0.69
C LYS A 193 9.70 -5.22 -0.45
N GLN A 194 8.64 -4.44 -0.42
CA GLN A 194 7.28 -5.00 -0.42
C GLN A 194 7.04 -5.90 -1.65
N ALA A 195 7.44 -5.43 -2.84
CA ALA A 195 7.32 -6.22 -4.06
C ALA A 195 8.13 -7.51 -3.98
N ALA A 196 9.35 -7.47 -3.43
CA ALA A 196 10.19 -8.64 -3.22
C ALA A 196 9.54 -9.65 -2.24
N ALA A 197 8.95 -9.15 -1.14
CA ALA A 197 8.20 -9.98 -0.21
C ALA A 197 6.97 -10.61 -0.89
N TYR A 198 6.24 -9.86 -1.71
CA TYR A 198 5.11 -10.37 -2.47
C TYR A 198 5.52 -11.44 -3.50
N ARG A 199 6.67 -11.25 -4.17
CA ARG A 199 7.27 -12.27 -5.05
C ARG A 199 7.53 -13.56 -4.28
N GLN A 200 8.18 -13.47 -3.13
CA GLN A 200 8.45 -14.64 -2.27
C GLN A 200 7.16 -15.37 -1.89
N LEU A 201 6.14 -14.65 -1.44
CA LEU A 201 4.84 -15.23 -1.09
C LEU A 201 4.16 -15.92 -2.29
N SER A 202 4.20 -15.29 -3.46
CA SER A 202 3.60 -15.82 -4.67
C SER A 202 4.28 -17.12 -5.15
N LEU A 203 5.59 -17.18 -5.06
CA LEU A 203 6.37 -18.39 -5.38
C LEU A 203 6.06 -19.52 -4.39
N LEU A 204 5.98 -19.24 -3.10
CA LEU A 204 5.59 -20.24 -2.09
C LEU A 204 4.18 -20.77 -2.31
N MET A 205 3.26 -19.94 -2.81
CA MET A 205 1.91 -20.35 -3.21
C MET A 205 1.86 -21.04 -4.58
N ARG A 206 3.01 -21.30 -5.21
CA ARG A 206 3.14 -21.93 -6.53
C ARG A 206 2.37 -21.19 -7.63
N ARG A 207 2.24 -19.87 -7.52
CA ARG A 207 1.69 -19.05 -8.61
C ARG A 207 2.70 -19.01 -9.77
N PRO A 208 2.23 -19.04 -11.02
CA PRO A 208 3.14 -18.97 -12.18
C PRO A 208 3.88 -17.63 -12.16
N PRO A 209 5.23 -17.64 -12.22
CA PRO A 209 6.02 -16.42 -12.21
C PRO A 209 5.99 -15.72 -13.58
N GLY A 210 6.00 -14.41 -13.57
CA GLY A 210 6.26 -13.57 -14.73
C GLY A 210 7.74 -13.19 -14.84
N ARG A 211 8.01 -12.04 -15.46
CA ARG A 211 9.37 -11.51 -15.61
C ARG A 211 10.04 -11.34 -14.24
N GLU A 212 11.30 -11.71 -14.12
CA GLU A 212 12.11 -11.68 -12.89
C GLU A 212 11.44 -12.40 -11.70
N ALA A 213 10.64 -13.41 -12.01
CA ALA A 213 9.87 -14.19 -11.03
C ALA A 213 8.81 -13.38 -10.22
N TYR A 214 8.49 -12.16 -10.64
CA TYR A 214 7.39 -11.41 -10.03
C TYR A 214 6.03 -11.97 -10.49
N PRO A 215 5.02 -11.96 -9.62
CA PRO A 215 3.66 -12.30 -10.02
C PRO A 215 3.10 -11.23 -10.97
N GLY A 216 2.23 -11.64 -11.90
CA GLY A 216 1.67 -10.74 -12.92
C GLY A 216 0.86 -9.57 -12.36
N ASP A 217 0.38 -9.69 -11.12
CA ASP A 217 -0.41 -8.69 -10.42
C ASP A 217 0.41 -7.81 -9.45
N VAL A 218 1.74 -7.80 -9.55
CA VAL A 218 2.59 -6.97 -8.66
C VAL A 218 2.27 -5.48 -8.76
N PHE A 219 1.94 -5.00 -9.96
CA PHE A 219 1.51 -3.63 -10.16
C PHE A 219 0.22 -3.31 -9.38
N TYR A 220 -0.74 -4.25 -9.36
CA TYR A 220 -1.99 -4.08 -8.63
C TYR A 220 -1.77 -3.98 -7.11
N ALA A 221 -0.78 -4.67 -6.56
CA ALA A 221 -0.42 -4.53 -5.16
C ALA A 221 -0.03 -3.09 -4.81
N HIS A 222 0.73 -2.39 -5.67
CA HIS A 222 1.10 -1.00 -5.45
C HIS A 222 -0.02 -0.02 -5.80
N SER A 223 -0.74 -0.22 -6.92
CA SER A 223 -1.77 0.71 -7.35
C SER A 223 -2.94 0.78 -6.36
N ARG A 224 -3.42 -0.35 -5.83
CA ARG A 224 -4.51 -0.35 -4.83
C ARG A 224 -4.10 0.29 -3.49
N LEU A 225 -2.81 0.27 -3.14
CA LEU A 225 -2.29 0.99 -1.99
C LEU A 225 -2.27 2.50 -2.26
N LEU A 226 -1.65 2.91 -3.38
CA LEU A 226 -1.42 4.32 -3.68
C LEU A 226 -2.72 5.07 -4.02
N GLU A 227 -3.71 4.38 -4.60
CA GLU A 227 -5.03 4.98 -4.88
C GLU A 227 -5.83 5.33 -3.63
N ARG A 228 -5.46 4.81 -2.45
CA ARG A 228 -6.05 5.19 -1.17
C ARG A 228 -5.69 6.61 -0.76
N SER A 229 -4.58 7.16 -1.26
CA SER A 229 -4.20 8.56 -1.06
C SER A 229 -4.95 9.44 -2.05
N ALA A 230 -5.93 10.21 -1.57
CA ALA A 230 -6.75 11.09 -2.37
C ALA A 230 -7.23 12.31 -1.56
N LYS A 231 -7.36 13.46 -2.22
CA LYS A 231 -8.08 14.62 -1.67
C LYS A 231 -9.57 14.37 -1.88
N LEU A 232 -10.35 14.42 -0.79
CA LEU A 232 -11.80 14.24 -0.83
C LEU A 232 -12.50 15.60 -0.90
N SER A 233 -13.67 15.62 -1.59
CA SER A 233 -14.49 16.83 -1.70
C SER A 233 -15.11 17.24 -0.37
N ALA A 234 -15.29 18.54 -0.17
CA ALA A 234 -15.89 19.10 1.05
C ALA A 234 -17.34 18.60 1.29
N GLU A 235 -18.12 18.36 0.23
CA GLU A 235 -19.49 17.82 0.31
C GLU A 235 -19.55 16.39 0.87
N LYS A 236 -18.45 15.65 0.72
CA LYS A 236 -18.29 14.28 1.22
C LYS A 236 -17.44 14.24 2.52
N GLY A 237 -17.24 15.41 3.14
CA GLY A 237 -16.64 15.49 4.47
C GLY A 237 -15.30 16.20 4.55
N GLY A 238 -14.79 16.86 3.50
CA GLY A 238 -13.52 17.61 3.55
C GLY A 238 -12.37 16.88 4.27
N GLY A 239 -12.33 15.58 4.15
CA GLY A 239 -11.68 14.61 5.03
C GLY A 239 -12.67 13.75 5.81
N PHE A 240 -13.97 14.03 5.72
CA PHE A 240 -15.01 13.29 6.45
C PHE A 240 -15.77 12.37 5.47
N TRP A 241 -15.41 11.11 5.44
CA TRP A 241 -16.26 10.07 4.86
C TRP A 241 -17.48 9.89 5.78
N PRO A 242 -18.72 9.88 5.25
CA PRO A 242 -19.86 9.53 6.08
C PRO A 242 -19.62 8.15 6.68
N LYS A 243 -19.84 8.03 7.98
CA LYS A 243 -19.73 6.77 8.72
C LYS A 243 -20.39 5.68 7.90
N SER A 244 -19.62 4.67 7.51
CA SER A 244 -20.18 3.44 6.94
C SER A 244 -21.23 2.94 7.93
N PRO A 245 -22.43 2.52 7.47
CA PRO A 245 -23.48 2.02 8.36
C PRO A 245 -23.02 0.89 9.29
N ASP A 246 -21.92 0.23 8.93
CA ASP A 246 -21.35 -0.90 9.66
C ASP A 246 -20.60 -0.54 10.96
N ASN A 247 -20.45 0.76 11.27
CA ASN A 247 -19.71 1.21 12.46
C ASN A 247 -20.61 1.75 13.57
N GLN A 248 -21.92 1.48 13.51
CA GLN A 248 -22.79 1.64 14.68
C GLN A 248 -22.74 0.33 15.48
N GLY A 249 -21.75 0.24 16.37
CA GLY A 249 -21.70 -0.76 17.39
C GLY A 249 -22.89 -0.64 18.33
N GLY A 250 -23.73 -1.70 18.36
CA GLY A 250 -24.62 -2.04 19.46
C GLY A 250 -25.94 -1.30 19.51
N ARG A 251 -26.99 -1.88 18.98
CA ARG A 251 -28.20 -2.37 19.65
C ARG A 251 -29.37 -2.59 18.70
N GLU A 252 -30.01 -3.73 18.97
CA GLU A 252 -31.41 -4.07 18.70
C GLU A 252 -31.77 -4.71 17.37
N GLY A 253 -32.29 -5.92 17.55
CA GLY A 253 -32.81 -6.85 16.57
C GLY A 253 -33.87 -6.25 15.65
N GLY A 254 -33.61 -6.44 14.39
CA GLY A 254 -34.57 -6.28 13.32
C GLY A 254 -34.35 -7.37 12.31
N ARG A 255 -35.28 -8.31 12.24
CA ARG A 255 -35.35 -9.32 11.18
C ARG A 255 -35.48 -8.63 9.83
N GLY A 256 -34.43 -8.66 9.04
CA GLY A 256 -34.41 -8.11 7.68
C GLY A 256 -33.93 -9.20 6.72
N THR A 257 -34.81 -9.54 5.85
CA THR A 257 -34.78 -10.53 4.76
C THR A 257 -33.50 -10.48 3.94
N THR A 258 -32.79 -11.61 3.91
CA THR A 258 -31.66 -11.88 3.00
C THR A 258 -32.18 -12.10 1.58
N GLY A 259 -32.02 -11.09 0.73
CA GLY A 259 -32.13 -11.24 -0.72
C GLY A 259 -30.74 -11.22 -1.36
N PRO A 260 -30.39 -12.18 -2.22
CA PRO A 260 -29.10 -12.18 -2.89
C PRO A 260 -29.06 -11.09 -3.95
N TRP A 261 -28.14 -10.17 -3.84
CA TRP A 261 -27.83 -9.20 -4.90
C TRP A 261 -27.27 -9.94 -6.12
N ARG A 262 -28.13 -10.19 -7.10
CA ARG A 262 -27.76 -10.58 -8.46
C ARG A 262 -27.61 -9.32 -9.32
N GLY A 263 -26.54 -8.58 -9.11
CA GLY A 263 -26.12 -7.52 -10.03
C GLY A 263 -25.16 -8.10 -11.05
N ARG A 264 -25.65 -8.56 -12.19
CA ARG A 264 -24.80 -8.75 -13.38
C ARG A 264 -24.45 -7.37 -13.91
N ILE A 265 -23.18 -7.00 -13.83
CA ILE A 265 -22.62 -5.92 -14.64
C ILE A 265 -22.51 -6.48 -16.06
N PRO A 266 -23.21 -5.91 -17.05
CA PRO A 266 -23.04 -6.36 -18.43
C PRO A 266 -21.71 -5.82 -18.94
N TRP A 267 -20.75 -6.70 -19.16
CA TRP A 267 -19.59 -6.36 -19.98
C TRP A 267 -20.09 -6.06 -21.40
N PRO A 268 -19.68 -4.96 -22.05
CA PRO A 268 -19.95 -4.77 -23.46
C PRO A 268 -19.29 -5.89 -24.24
N LYS A 269 -20.09 -6.65 -24.98
CA LYS A 269 -19.58 -7.66 -25.91
C LYS A 269 -18.67 -6.95 -26.91
N PRO A 270 -17.46 -7.49 -27.22
CA PRO A 270 -16.65 -6.94 -28.28
C PRO A 270 -17.44 -7.00 -29.58
N SER A 271 -17.60 -5.87 -30.25
CA SER A 271 -18.21 -5.75 -31.56
C SER A 271 -17.40 -6.61 -32.54
N GLY A 272 -18.00 -7.71 -32.97
CA GLY A 272 -17.42 -8.60 -33.94
C GLY A 272 -17.23 -7.92 -35.28
N ARG A 273 -16.06 -7.48 -35.61
CA ARG A 273 -15.63 -7.34 -37.01
C ARG A 273 -15.18 -8.72 -37.48
N ARG A 274 -15.99 -9.34 -38.34
CA ARG A 274 -15.60 -10.48 -39.14
C ARG A 274 -14.41 -10.04 -40.02
N ILE A 275 -13.30 -10.73 -39.89
CA ILE A 275 -12.25 -10.71 -40.89
C ILE A 275 -12.74 -11.63 -42.01
N PRO A 276 -12.76 -11.20 -43.29
CA PRO A 276 -13.12 -12.07 -44.39
C PRO A 276 -12.05 -13.11 -44.60
N SER A 277 -12.42 -14.38 -44.59
CA SER A 277 -11.58 -15.50 -45.04
C SER A 277 -11.46 -15.43 -46.55
N GLY A 278 -10.36 -14.94 -47.07
CA GLY A 278 -9.96 -15.07 -48.46
C GLY A 278 -9.26 -16.39 -48.68
N SER A 279 -9.98 -17.32 -49.26
CA SER A 279 -9.40 -18.48 -49.96
C SER A 279 -9.09 -18.05 -51.40
N GLU A 280 -7.83 -18.15 -51.81
CA GLU A 280 -7.54 -18.48 -53.19
C GLU A 280 -6.16 -19.13 -53.35
N SER A 281 -6.22 -20.22 -53.98
CA SER A 281 -5.19 -21.10 -54.48
C SER A 281 -4.35 -20.45 -55.58
N GLY A 282 -3.03 -20.61 -55.52
CA GLY A 282 -2.15 -20.28 -56.63
C GLY A 282 -0.92 -21.17 -56.59
N ARG A 283 -0.93 -22.19 -57.45
CA ARG A 283 0.22 -23.07 -57.80
C ARG A 283 1.23 -22.25 -58.58
N GLY A 284 2.51 -22.58 -58.43
CA GLY A 284 3.53 -22.21 -59.40
C GLY A 284 4.97 -22.34 -58.94
N ALA A 285 5.55 -23.48 -59.21
CA ALA A 285 6.88 -23.71 -59.79
C ALA A 285 8.12 -23.01 -59.17
N GLY A 286 8.97 -23.72 -58.51
CA GLY A 286 10.19 -24.34 -58.99
C GLY A 286 11.34 -23.40 -59.34
N ARG A 287 12.37 -23.39 -58.52
CA ARG A 287 13.80 -23.39 -58.90
C ARG A 287 14.69 -23.39 -57.65
N GLU A 288 15.30 -24.50 -57.37
CA GLU A 288 16.71 -24.56 -56.93
C GLU A 288 17.62 -24.24 -58.11
N PRO A 289 18.91 -23.96 -58.04
CA PRO A 289 19.87 -24.46 -57.06
C PRO A 289 21.10 -23.55 -56.76
N SER A 290 22.06 -24.20 -56.14
CA SER A 290 23.51 -23.92 -56.03
C SER A 290 23.88 -22.94 -54.92
N GLY A 291 24.58 -23.30 -53.85
CA GLY A 291 25.78 -24.16 -53.79
C GLY A 291 27.02 -23.31 -53.95
N ILE A 292 27.62 -22.85 -52.87
CA ILE A 292 29.07 -22.60 -52.77
C ILE A 292 29.43 -22.69 -51.28
N ASP A 293 30.27 -23.67 -51.02
CA ASP A 293 31.04 -23.93 -49.81
C ASP A 293 32.33 -23.08 -49.79
N PRO A 294 33.24 -23.33 -48.86
CA PRO A 294 33.71 -22.35 -47.88
C PRO A 294 35.18 -21.96 -48.13
N GLU A 295 35.76 -21.32 -47.12
CA GLU A 295 37.18 -21.04 -46.85
C GLU A 295 37.64 -19.58 -46.96
N GLY A 296 38.32 -19.19 -45.90
CA GLY A 296 39.49 -18.32 -46.02
C GLY A 296 39.42 -16.97 -45.29
N GLY A 297 40.08 -16.92 -44.13
CA GLY A 297 40.58 -15.70 -43.59
C GLY A 297 40.23 -15.45 -42.11
#